data_62e1c4e8996b883ce7a5276508ea7f3e
#
_entry.id   62e1c4e8996b883ce7a5276508ea7f3e
#
_cell.length_a   1.000
_cell.length_b   1.000
_cell.length_c   1.000
_cell.angle_alpha   90.00
_cell.angle_beta   90.00
_cell.angle_gamma   90.00
#
_symmetry.space_group_name_H-M   'P 1'
#
loop_
_entity.id
_entity.type
_entity.pdbx_description
1 polymer ?
#
loop_
_entity_poly.entity_id
_entity_poly.type
_entity_poly.pdbx_seq_one_letter_code
_entity_poly.pdbx_strand_id
1 'polypeptide(L)'
;MSEKRNVSHEDPSRPEKRQKFLPNNRYFTICIYAVTVILLGALIVRVVMTPFAVTNGIKRVLNVLMPFLMGVLIAMIMNPIINRICFLMERYLKIKKKNVCRILACILAYVLVLGLILICIIFIVPQVFSSITELVNSLPKIYRLTTDFFNNLQKHFPNTDMSDIQKAVNDMLPNLISTIRNFASDIVPAIYNASVSIVQWVLNSIVALIVSIYILGDKKGLKKLIKIILYSFVPEEYIEGSIQVLRECNNIFTNFMVSKALDSLIIGCLCFVFMTIFSLDYAVLISIVVGITNMIPYFGPFIGAIPGFLILLIVNPWKSLGFLIMILILQQFDGLYLGPKLMGNSVGMKPLWIIISITLGGKIAGVLGMFLSVPIGAILVYLLNLLIDRILQKKNIDREHI
;
A
#
# COMPACT_ATOMS: atom_id res chain seq x y z
N MET A 1 -73.91 8.10 67.99
CA MET A 1 -73.60 9.16 68.96
C MET A 1 -72.06 9.21 69.13
N SER A 2 -71.51 10.35 69.00
CA SER A 2 -70.11 10.75 69.27
C SER A 2 -69.11 10.46 68.20
N GLU A 3 -68.97 11.41 67.32
CA GLU A 3 -67.94 11.69 66.34
C GLU A 3 -66.66 12.11 67.09
N LYS A 4 -65.54 11.38 66.87
CA LYS A 4 -64.22 11.80 67.29
C LYS A 4 -63.47 12.39 66.10
N ARG A 5 -63.34 13.71 66.04
CA ARG A 5 -62.40 14.45 65.17
C ARG A 5 -60.96 14.13 65.59
N ASN A 6 -60.24 13.52 64.74
CA ASN A 6 -58.77 13.44 64.84
C ASN A 6 -58.15 14.69 64.17
N VAL A 7 -57.69 15.61 64.97
CA VAL A 7 -56.87 16.71 64.54
C VAL A 7 -55.42 16.21 64.48
N SER A 8 -54.91 16.05 63.32
CA SER A 8 -53.44 15.77 63.09
C SER A 8 -52.64 17.06 63.25
N HIS A 9 -51.87 17.13 64.30
CA HIS A 9 -50.81 18.14 64.46
C HIS A 9 -49.70 17.94 63.38
N GLU A 10 -49.60 18.83 62.40
CA GLU A 10 -48.48 18.95 61.55
C GLU A 10 -47.29 19.53 62.31
N ASP A 11 -46.18 18.81 62.36
CA ASP A 11 -44.91 19.20 62.96
C ASP A 11 -44.19 20.20 62.04
N PRO A 12 -43.96 21.49 62.47
CA PRO A 12 -43.36 22.50 61.61
C PRO A 12 -41.85 22.37 61.39
N SER A 13 -41.24 21.26 61.83
CA SER A 13 -39.77 21.06 61.76
C SER A 13 -39.31 20.11 60.62
N ARG A 14 -40.20 19.68 59.73
CA ARG A 14 -39.77 18.86 58.57
C ARG A 14 -39.20 19.77 57.47
N PRO A 15 -37.89 19.68 57.10
CA PRO A 15 -37.38 20.41 55.99
C PRO A 15 -38.14 19.99 54.71
N GLU A 16 -38.69 20.98 54.00
CA GLU A 16 -39.24 20.77 52.65
C GLU A 16 -38.27 19.95 51.81
N LYS A 17 -38.70 18.74 51.43
CA LYS A 17 -37.98 17.95 50.43
C LYS A 17 -37.97 18.79 49.16
N ARG A 18 -36.83 19.45 48.86
CA ARG A 18 -36.56 20.02 47.54
C ARG A 18 -36.96 18.97 46.52
N GLN A 19 -37.98 19.25 45.72
CA GLN A 19 -38.37 18.44 44.60
C GLN A 19 -37.14 18.29 43.69
N LYS A 20 -36.49 17.13 43.77
CA LYS A 20 -35.49 16.77 42.76
C LYS A 20 -36.20 16.78 41.42
N PHE A 21 -35.74 17.62 40.51
CA PHE A 21 -36.17 17.58 39.10
C PHE A 21 -36.15 16.13 38.63
N LEU A 22 -37.32 15.52 38.52
CA LEU A 22 -37.46 14.23 37.84
C LEU A 22 -37.23 14.54 36.37
N PRO A 23 -36.20 13.98 35.74
CA PRO A 23 -35.94 14.22 34.30
C PRO A 23 -37.15 13.63 33.57
N ASN A 24 -37.95 14.50 32.95
CA ASN A 24 -39.01 14.07 32.07
C ASN A 24 -38.36 13.51 30.79
N ASN A 25 -38.28 12.18 30.71
CA ASN A 25 -37.54 11.48 29.64
C ASN A 25 -37.97 11.93 28.23
N ARG A 26 -39.20 12.39 28.06
CA ARG A 26 -39.70 12.89 26.78
C ARG A 26 -39.05 14.20 26.36
N TYR A 27 -38.97 15.18 27.24
CA TYR A 27 -38.32 16.47 26.94
C TYR A 27 -36.80 16.33 26.84
N PHE A 28 -36.20 15.45 27.63
CA PHE A 28 -34.77 15.14 27.54
C PHE A 28 -34.41 14.52 26.19
N THR A 29 -35.22 13.58 25.70
CA THR A 29 -35.04 12.97 24.37
C THR A 29 -35.19 14.00 23.25
N ILE A 30 -36.22 14.87 23.33
CA ILE A 30 -36.42 15.97 22.35
C ILE A 30 -35.24 16.92 22.35
N CYS A 31 -34.70 17.33 23.52
CA CYS A 31 -33.50 18.16 23.64
C CYS A 31 -32.29 17.48 22.99
N ILE A 32 -32.06 16.18 23.22
CA ILE A 32 -30.97 15.46 22.60
C ILE A 32 -31.10 15.47 21.07
N TYR A 33 -32.29 15.18 20.55
CA TYR A 33 -32.51 15.23 19.09
C TYR A 33 -32.32 16.64 18.53
N ALA A 34 -32.81 17.67 19.18
CA ALA A 34 -32.65 19.06 18.75
C ALA A 34 -31.17 19.48 18.76
N VAL A 35 -30.44 19.18 19.82
CA VAL A 35 -28.98 19.42 19.91
C VAL A 35 -28.22 18.65 18.84
N THR A 36 -28.57 17.38 18.60
CA THR A 36 -27.94 16.56 17.58
C THR A 36 -28.18 17.12 16.17
N VAL A 37 -29.41 17.56 15.86
CA VAL A 37 -29.74 18.17 14.57
C VAL A 37 -29.01 19.52 14.37
N ILE A 38 -28.95 20.34 15.42
CA ILE A 38 -28.22 21.64 15.38
C ILE A 38 -26.73 21.38 15.18
N LEU A 39 -26.12 20.41 15.90
CA LEU A 39 -24.71 20.06 15.76
C LEU A 39 -24.41 19.50 14.36
N LEU A 40 -25.27 18.61 13.83
CA LEU A 40 -25.13 18.10 12.46
C LEU A 40 -25.28 19.22 11.43
N GLY A 41 -26.26 20.11 11.59
CA GLY A 41 -26.46 21.27 10.72
C GLY A 41 -25.25 22.22 10.75
N ALA A 42 -24.73 22.55 11.92
CA ALA A 42 -23.55 23.38 12.08
C ALA A 42 -22.30 22.71 11.47
N LEU A 43 -22.18 21.41 11.60
CA LEU A 43 -21.08 20.63 11.00
C LEU A 43 -21.17 20.62 9.47
N ILE A 44 -22.37 20.44 8.91
CA ILE A 44 -22.60 20.50 7.46
C ILE A 44 -22.26 21.90 6.93
N VAL A 45 -22.77 22.97 7.58
CA VAL A 45 -22.49 24.35 7.18
C VAL A 45 -20.98 24.63 7.24
N ARG A 46 -20.29 24.16 8.28
CA ARG A 46 -18.84 24.33 8.42
C ARG A 46 -18.05 23.58 7.34
N VAL A 47 -18.48 22.36 6.98
CA VAL A 47 -17.87 21.56 5.90
C VAL A 47 -18.04 22.27 4.54
N VAL A 48 -19.21 22.84 4.29
CA VAL A 48 -19.51 23.53 3.03
C VAL A 48 -18.81 24.90 2.94
N MET A 49 -18.75 25.64 4.05
CA MET A 49 -18.14 26.97 4.06
C MET A 49 -16.61 26.98 4.17
N THR A 50 -16.01 25.93 4.74
CA THR A 50 -14.55 25.85 4.92
C THR A 50 -13.99 24.48 4.51
N PRO A 51 -14.05 24.13 3.21
CA PRO A 51 -13.58 22.82 2.75
C PRO A 51 -12.09 22.59 3.03
N PHE A 52 -11.27 23.66 2.98
CA PHE A 52 -9.84 23.58 3.31
C PHE A 52 -9.56 23.32 4.79
N ALA A 53 -10.36 23.83 5.72
CA ALA A 53 -10.18 23.56 7.15
C ALA A 53 -10.52 22.11 7.49
N VAL A 54 -11.55 21.55 6.84
CA VAL A 54 -11.96 20.15 7.00
C VAL A 54 -10.91 19.20 6.40
N THR A 55 -10.43 19.48 5.20
CA THR A 55 -9.37 18.68 4.57
C THR A 55 -8.06 18.72 5.37
N ASN A 56 -7.68 19.87 5.92
CA ASN A 56 -6.52 19.98 6.79
C ASN A 56 -6.73 19.28 8.14
N GLY A 57 -7.95 19.32 8.69
CA GLY A 57 -8.31 18.56 9.88
C GLY A 57 -8.21 17.06 9.65
N ILE A 58 -8.79 16.55 8.56
CA ILE A 58 -8.69 15.15 8.16
C ILE A 58 -7.24 14.72 7.92
N LYS A 59 -6.44 15.53 7.20
CA LYS A 59 -5.02 15.27 6.99
C LYS A 59 -4.25 15.19 8.32
N ARG A 60 -4.55 16.06 9.28
CA ARG A 60 -3.90 16.06 10.59
C ARG A 60 -4.24 14.79 11.39
N VAL A 61 -5.51 14.38 11.39
CA VAL A 61 -5.95 13.12 12.02
C VAL A 61 -5.33 11.90 11.31
N LEU A 62 -5.32 11.87 9.99
CA LEU A 62 -4.67 10.82 9.21
C LEU A 62 -3.17 10.72 9.50
N ASN A 63 -2.47 11.86 9.62
CA ASN A 63 -1.04 11.86 9.95
C ASN A 63 -0.76 11.27 11.34
N VAL A 64 -1.62 11.52 12.33
CA VAL A 64 -1.52 10.91 13.66
C VAL A 64 -1.82 9.41 13.62
N LEU A 65 -2.79 9.00 12.79
CA LEU A 65 -3.16 7.59 12.64
C LEU A 65 -2.21 6.80 11.71
N MET A 66 -1.41 7.48 10.89
CA MET A 66 -0.54 6.86 9.89
C MET A 66 0.39 5.78 10.48
N PRO A 67 1.10 5.98 11.62
CA PRO A 67 1.93 4.94 12.22
C PRO A 67 1.13 3.70 12.64
N PHE A 68 -0.12 3.88 13.10
CA PHE A 68 -1.01 2.77 13.47
C PHE A 68 -1.48 2.00 12.24
N LEU A 69 -1.87 2.70 11.16
CA LEU A 69 -2.24 2.08 9.89
C LEU A 69 -1.07 1.30 9.30
N MET A 70 0.13 1.90 9.31
CA MET A 70 1.35 1.22 8.87
C MET A 70 1.67 0.01 9.75
N GLY A 71 1.44 0.08 11.06
CA GLY A 71 1.57 -1.06 11.97
C GLY A 71 0.62 -2.21 11.63
N VAL A 72 -0.63 -1.90 11.29
CA VAL A 72 -1.61 -2.91 10.80
C VAL A 72 -1.14 -3.53 9.49
N LEU A 73 -0.68 -2.73 8.52
CA LEU A 73 -0.16 -3.21 7.24
C LEU A 73 1.04 -4.16 7.43
N ILE A 74 2.01 -3.74 8.23
CA ILE A 74 3.18 -4.57 8.56
C ILE A 74 2.73 -5.87 9.23
N ALA A 75 1.77 -5.81 10.17
CA ALA A 75 1.23 -7.01 10.83
C ALA A 75 0.55 -7.96 9.83
N MET A 76 -0.17 -7.44 8.85
CA MET A 76 -0.82 -8.26 7.82
C MET A 76 0.20 -8.97 6.93
N ILE A 77 1.26 -8.28 6.50
CA ILE A 77 2.35 -8.84 5.68
C ILE A 77 3.17 -9.86 6.47
N MET A 78 3.48 -9.56 7.74
CA MET A 78 4.30 -10.44 8.59
C MET A 78 3.55 -11.68 9.09
N ASN A 79 2.22 -11.62 9.19
CA ASN A 79 1.41 -12.70 9.73
C ASN A 79 1.62 -14.08 9.05
N PRO A 80 1.64 -14.22 7.71
CA PRO A 80 1.93 -15.49 7.04
C PRO A 80 3.35 -16.00 7.32
N ILE A 81 4.33 -15.10 7.38
CA ILE A 81 5.73 -15.44 7.70
C ILE A 81 5.82 -16.01 9.13
N ILE A 82 5.22 -15.31 10.09
CA ILE A 82 5.18 -15.74 11.50
C ILE A 82 4.46 -17.08 11.66
N ASN A 83 3.34 -17.28 10.96
CA ASN A 83 2.63 -18.57 11.02
C ASN A 83 3.50 -19.72 10.48
N ARG A 84 4.27 -19.49 9.41
CA ARG A 84 5.24 -20.47 8.88
C ARG A 84 6.35 -20.77 9.86
N ILE A 85 6.96 -19.75 10.46
CA ILE A 85 8.01 -19.89 11.45
C ILE A 85 7.46 -20.61 12.69
N CYS A 86 6.27 -20.23 13.18
CA CYS A 86 5.64 -20.89 14.32
C CYS A 86 5.38 -22.39 14.04
N PHE A 87 4.89 -22.72 12.85
CA PHE A 87 4.70 -24.11 12.41
C PHE A 87 6.02 -24.90 12.39
N LEU A 88 7.10 -24.30 11.89
CA LEU A 88 8.43 -24.92 11.88
C LEU A 88 8.95 -25.10 13.30
N MET A 89 8.79 -24.11 14.19
CA MET A 89 9.19 -24.19 15.59
C MET A 89 8.40 -25.26 16.35
N GLU A 90 7.09 -25.36 16.14
CA GLU A 90 6.27 -26.42 16.75
C GLU A 90 6.73 -27.82 16.29
N ARG A 91 7.08 -27.95 15.00
CA ARG A 91 7.51 -29.23 14.42
C ARG A 91 8.91 -29.67 14.87
N TYR A 92 9.88 -28.74 14.87
CA TYR A 92 11.29 -29.06 15.16
C TYR A 92 11.66 -28.88 16.62
N LEU A 93 11.20 -27.82 17.30
CA LEU A 93 11.56 -27.47 18.67
C LEU A 93 10.57 -28.01 19.71
N LYS A 94 9.45 -28.65 19.27
CA LYS A 94 8.42 -29.24 20.14
C LYS A 94 7.92 -28.33 21.26
N ILE A 95 7.84 -27.02 21.00
CA ILE A 95 7.39 -26.02 21.99
C ILE A 95 5.89 -26.19 22.23
N LYS A 96 5.50 -26.71 23.39
CA LYS A 96 4.10 -27.02 23.74
C LYS A 96 3.24 -25.76 24.05
N LYS A 97 3.85 -24.63 24.49
CA LYS A 97 3.14 -23.42 24.87
C LYS A 97 2.93 -22.51 23.63
N LYS A 98 1.73 -22.57 23.03
CA LYS A 98 1.37 -21.80 21.80
C LYS A 98 1.64 -20.29 21.90
N ASN A 99 1.46 -19.67 23.08
CA ASN A 99 1.72 -18.23 23.24
C ASN A 99 3.21 -17.91 23.20
N VAL A 100 4.04 -18.74 23.84
CA VAL A 100 5.51 -18.57 23.83
C VAL A 100 6.07 -18.80 22.42
N CYS A 101 5.60 -19.88 21.74
CA CYS A 101 5.97 -20.15 20.35
C CYS A 101 5.67 -18.95 19.43
N ARG A 102 4.51 -18.32 19.60
CA ARG A 102 4.10 -17.20 18.79
C ARG A 102 4.94 -15.95 19.03
N ILE A 103 5.25 -15.61 20.29
CA ILE A 103 6.12 -14.47 20.63
C ILE A 103 7.53 -14.69 20.07
N LEU A 104 8.11 -15.88 20.28
CA LEU A 104 9.43 -16.22 19.72
C LEU A 104 9.42 -16.19 18.19
N ALA A 105 8.37 -16.72 17.54
CA ALA A 105 8.23 -16.67 16.09
C ALA A 105 8.09 -15.22 15.58
N CYS A 106 7.40 -14.33 16.31
CA CYS A 106 7.37 -12.91 16.00
C CYS A 106 8.77 -12.30 16.07
N ILE A 107 9.46 -12.44 17.18
CA ILE A 107 10.81 -11.87 17.35
C ILE A 107 11.74 -12.38 16.23
N LEU A 108 11.77 -13.70 16.01
CA LEU A 108 12.60 -14.31 14.97
C LEU A 108 12.25 -13.81 13.57
N ALA A 109 10.96 -13.68 13.25
CA ALA A 109 10.51 -13.17 11.95
C ALA A 109 10.96 -11.73 11.73
N TYR A 110 10.81 -10.85 12.74
CA TYR A 110 11.25 -9.46 12.64
C TYR A 110 12.78 -9.35 12.52
N VAL A 111 13.53 -10.10 13.34
CA VAL A 111 15.00 -10.12 13.25
C VAL A 111 15.44 -10.60 11.87
N LEU A 112 14.81 -11.66 11.33
CA LEU A 112 15.14 -12.19 10.01
C LEU A 112 14.81 -11.19 8.89
N VAL A 113 13.62 -10.58 8.91
CA VAL A 113 13.20 -9.63 7.86
C VAL A 113 13.99 -8.34 7.96
N LEU A 114 14.21 -7.77 9.17
CA LEU A 114 15.03 -6.57 9.34
C LEU A 114 16.50 -6.85 8.99
N GLY A 115 17.03 -8.01 9.38
CA GLY A 115 18.37 -8.45 9.00
C GLY A 115 18.51 -8.58 7.48
N LEU A 116 17.54 -9.18 6.80
CA LEU A 116 17.53 -9.28 5.34
C LEU A 116 17.48 -7.89 4.68
N ILE A 117 16.64 -7.00 5.18
CA ILE A 117 16.55 -5.61 4.69
C ILE A 117 17.91 -4.90 4.88
N LEU A 118 18.53 -5.01 6.04
CA LEU A 118 19.85 -4.42 6.31
C LEU A 118 20.93 -4.98 5.38
N ILE A 119 20.97 -6.29 5.18
CA ILE A 119 21.87 -6.93 4.23
C ILE A 119 21.63 -6.39 2.81
N CYS A 120 20.38 -6.36 2.38
CA CYS A 120 20.04 -5.78 1.07
C CYS A 120 20.51 -4.32 0.94
N ILE A 121 20.30 -3.49 1.96
CA ILE A 121 20.74 -2.09 1.95
C ILE A 121 22.27 -2.00 1.83
N ILE A 122 23.01 -2.74 2.64
CA ILE A 122 24.47 -2.70 2.66
C ILE A 122 25.09 -3.14 1.32
N PHE A 123 24.50 -4.13 0.65
CA PHE A 123 25.00 -4.61 -0.63
C PHE A 123 24.46 -3.84 -1.83
N ILE A 124 23.15 -3.52 -1.82
CA ILE A 124 22.47 -2.93 -2.98
C ILE A 124 22.76 -1.44 -3.11
N VAL A 125 22.71 -0.68 -2.00
CA VAL A 125 22.88 0.78 -2.06
C VAL A 125 24.23 1.20 -2.64
N PRO A 126 25.38 0.65 -2.22
CA PRO A 126 26.67 0.97 -2.85
C PRO A 126 26.72 0.61 -4.33
N GLN A 127 26.14 -0.54 -4.72
CA GLN A 127 26.11 -0.99 -6.11
C GLN A 127 25.27 -0.08 -6.99
N VAL A 128 24.11 0.37 -6.50
CA VAL A 128 23.26 1.35 -7.21
C VAL A 128 24.00 2.68 -7.35
N PHE A 129 24.65 3.13 -6.27
CA PHE A 129 25.43 4.37 -6.28
C PHE A 129 26.58 4.31 -7.30
N SER A 130 27.36 3.23 -7.33
CA SER A 130 28.44 3.03 -8.30
C SER A 130 27.90 3.00 -9.73
N SER A 131 26.78 2.29 -9.97
CA SER A 131 26.15 2.22 -11.29
C SER A 131 25.68 3.59 -11.80
N ILE A 132 25.08 4.41 -10.93
CA ILE A 132 24.66 5.78 -11.29
C ILE A 132 25.89 6.66 -11.58
N THR A 133 26.92 6.58 -10.75
CA THR A 133 28.16 7.35 -10.94
C THR A 133 28.85 6.96 -12.23
N GLU A 134 28.95 5.68 -12.54
CA GLU A 134 29.51 5.18 -13.79
C GLU A 134 28.72 5.66 -15.01
N LEU A 135 27.39 5.61 -14.94
CA LEU A 135 26.49 6.13 -15.98
C LEU A 135 26.77 7.61 -16.24
N VAL A 136 26.80 8.45 -15.19
CA VAL A 136 27.06 9.89 -15.33
C VAL A 136 28.44 10.16 -15.94
N ASN A 137 29.45 9.42 -15.51
CA ASN A 137 30.83 9.56 -16.02
C ASN A 137 30.97 9.08 -17.47
N SER A 138 30.11 8.16 -17.92
CA SER A 138 30.12 7.66 -19.30
C SER A 138 29.41 8.58 -20.29
N LEU A 139 28.55 9.49 -19.84
CA LEU A 139 27.76 10.39 -20.70
C LEU A 139 28.60 11.20 -21.72
N PRO A 140 29.76 11.82 -21.35
CA PRO A 140 30.57 12.55 -22.29
C PRO A 140 31.18 11.66 -23.41
N LYS A 141 31.53 10.42 -23.06
CA LYS A 141 32.04 9.42 -24.02
C LYS A 141 30.96 9.00 -25.01
N ILE A 142 29.76 8.76 -24.51
CA ILE A 142 28.59 8.39 -25.32
C ILE A 142 28.27 9.50 -26.32
N TYR A 143 28.24 10.76 -25.87
CA TYR A 143 28.01 11.90 -26.73
C TYR A 143 29.02 11.95 -27.91
N ARG A 144 30.33 11.78 -27.63
CA ARG A 144 31.38 11.74 -28.66
C ARG A 144 31.15 10.57 -29.62
N LEU A 145 30.97 9.37 -29.12
CA LEU A 145 30.77 8.17 -29.95
C LEU A 145 29.57 8.30 -30.88
N THR A 146 28.47 8.87 -30.40
CA THR A 146 27.28 9.08 -31.22
C THR A 146 27.52 10.13 -32.29
N THR A 147 28.19 11.23 -31.97
CA THR A 147 28.55 12.27 -32.94
C THR A 147 29.52 11.73 -33.99
N ASP A 148 30.52 10.98 -33.58
CA ASP A 148 31.50 10.34 -34.49
C ASP A 148 30.85 9.32 -35.42
N PHE A 149 29.88 8.53 -34.89
CA PHE A 149 29.12 7.57 -35.68
C PHE A 149 28.31 8.26 -36.80
N PHE A 150 27.61 9.35 -36.49
CA PHE A 150 26.88 10.12 -37.49
C PHE A 150 27.80 10.80 -38.50
N ASN A 151 28.91 11.36 -38.07
CA ASN A 151 29.89 11.95 -38.97
C ASN A 151 30.49 10.90 -39.92
N ASN A 152 30.72 9.69 -39.45
CA ASN A 152 31.20 8.59 -40.28
C ASN A 152 30.15 8.08 -41.26
N LEU A 153 28.90 7.97 -40.84
CA LEU A 153 27.78 7.62 -41.73
C LEU A 153 27.65 8.62 -42.89
N GLN A 154 27.75 9.92 -42.60
CA GLN A 154 27.67 10.96 -43.62
C GLN A 154 28.80 10.89 -44.62
N LYS A 155 30.02 10.47 -44.19
CA LYS A 155 31.15 10.23 -45.09
C LYS A 155 30.94 9.04 -46.01
N HIS A 156 30.30 7.99 -45.55
CA HIS A 156 30.07 6.76 -46.34
C HIS A 156 28.84 6.86 -47.26
N PHE A 157 27.88 7.74 -46.94
CA PHE A 157 26.65 7.95 -47.72
C PHE A 157 26.48 9.44 -48.07
N PRO A 158 27.36 10.05 -48.89
CA PRO A 158 27.34 11.48 -49.16
C PRO A 158 26.10 11.96 -49.93
N ASN A 159 25.39 11.06 -50.62
CA ASN A 159 24.17 11.37 -51.38
C ASN A 159 22.85 11.21 -50.59
N THR A 160 22.92 10.83 -49.32
CA THR A 160 21.74 10.68 -48.48
C THR A 160 21.60 11.93 -47.61
N ASP A 161 20.51 12.66 -47.76
CA ASP A 161 20.24 13.83 -46.90
C ASP A 161 19.91 13.35 -45.47
N MET A 162 20.91 13.33 -44.62
CA MET A 162 20.80 12.98 -43.20
C MET A 162 20.68 14.21 -42.30
N SER A 163 20.48 15.39 -42.87
CA SER A 163 20.45 16.66 -42.13
C SER A 163 19.38 16.69 -41.06
N ASP A 164 18.21 16.13 -41.34
CA ASP A 164 17.09 16.10 -40.41
C ASP A 164 17.32 15.10 -39.27
N ILE A 165 17.94 13.94 -39.57
CA ILE A 165 18.28 12.95 -38.55
C ILE A 165 19.40 13.51 -37.66
N GLN A 166 20.42 14.17 -38.26
CA GLN A 166 21.50 14.78 -37.50
C GLN A 166 21.03 15.94 -36.62
N LYS A 167 20.09 16.76 -37.09
CA LYS A 167 19.44 17.79 -36.27
C LYS A 167 18.64 17.16 -35.12
N ALA A 168 17.81 16.16 -35.41
CA ALA A 168 17.03 15.46 -34.39
C ALA A 168 17.92 14.85 -33.29
N VAL A 169 19.04 14.25 -33.67
CA VAL A 169 20.03 13.68 -32.74
C VAL A 169 20.73 14.75 -31.92
N ASN A 170 21.16 15.85 -32.59
CA ASN A 170 21.82 16.96 -31.91
C ASN A 170 20.89 17.70 -30.93
N ASP A 171 19.59 17.69 -31.16
CA ASP A 171 18.58 18.29 -30.27
C ASP A 171 18.14 17.33 -29.14
N MET A 172 18.01 16.03 -29.45
CA MET A 172 17.53 15.03 -28.48
C MET A 172 18.64 14.57 -27.51
N LEU A 173 19.88 14.36 -27.99
CA LEU A 173 20.97 13.84 -27.16
C LEU A 173 21.31 14.75 -25.96
N PRO A 174 21.50 16.09 -26.12
CA PRO A 174 21.75 16.97 -24.98
C PRO A 174 20.60 16.97 -23.97
N ASN A 175 19.35 16.89 -24.46
CA ASN A 175 18.16 16.84 -23.62
C ASN A 175 18.07 15.52 -22.83
N LEU A 176 18.38 14.39 -23.47
CA LEU A 176 18.48 13.09 -22.79
C LEU A 176 19.60 13.07 -21.75
N ILE A 177 20.79 13.58 -22.12
CA ILE A 177 21.93 13.65 -21.21
C ILE A 177 21.63 14.55 -20.01
N SER A 178 21.00 15.72 -20.24
CA SER A 178 20.60 16.62 -19.15
C SER A 178 19.54 15.98 -18.26
N THR A 179 18.57 15.28 -18.84
CA THR A 179 17.53 14.53 -18.10
C THR A 179 18.16 13.44 -17.22
N ILE A 180 19.12 12.67 -17.75
CA ILE A 180 19.83 11.63 -16.98
C ILE A 180 20.69 12.26 -15.90
N ARG A 181 21.39 13.35 -16.19
CA ARG A 181 22.20 14.08 -15.21
C ARG A 181 21.31 14.63 -14.09
N ASN A 182 20.18 15.25 -14.41
CA ASN A 182 19.24 15.76 -13.43
C ASN A 182 18.66 14.61 -12.59
N PHE A 183 18.23 13.51 -13.23
CA PHE A 183 17.79 12.30 -12.55
C PHE A 183 18.85 11.75 -11.58
N ALA A 184 20.12 11.67 -12.03
CA ALA A 184 21.22 11.24 -11.16
C ALA A 184 21.48 12.24 -10.02
N SER A 185 21.44 13.55 -10.33
CA SER A 185 21.60 14.62 -9.33
C SER A 185 20.51 14.61 -8.26
N ASP A 186 19.30 14.18 -8.60
CA ASP A 186 18.17 14.08 -7.68
C ASP A 186 18.19 12.76 -6.90
N ILE A 187 18.52 11.66 -7.58
CA ILE A 187 18.51 10.31 -6.98
C ILE A 187 19.72 10.08 -6.07
N VAL A 188 20.91 10.54 -6.43
CA VAL A 188 22.11 10.35 -5.60
C VAL A 188 21.96 10.95 -4.20
N PRO A 189 21.55 12.23 -4.03
CA PRO A 189 21.22 12.77 -2.73
C PRO A 189 20.02 12.08 -2.08
N ALA A 190 19.02 11.68 -2.87
CA ALA A 190 17.85 10.96 -2.34
C ALA A 190 18.24 9.59 -1.75
N ILE A 191 19.11 8.82 -2.42
CA ILE A 191 19.64 7.55 -1.91
C ILE A 191 20.54 7.80 -0.69
N TYR A 192 21.43 8.80 -0.74
CA TYR A 192 22.25 9.17 0.41
C TYR A 192 21.39 9.61 1.60
N ASN A 193 20.46 10.53 1.36
CA ASN A 193 19.52 10.99 2.39
C ASN A 193 18.60 9.85 2.87
N ALA A 194 18.16 8.95 1.99
CA ALA A 194 17.42 7.75 2.37
C ALA A 194 18.28 6.84 3.24
N SER A 195 19.55 6.65 2.92
CA SER A 195 20.47 5.84 3.73
C SER A 195 20.72 6.44 5.11
N VAL A 196 20.86 7.77 5.20
CA VAL A 196 20.93 8.52 6.48
C VAL A 196 19.57 8.59 7.16
N SER A 197 18.50 8.80 6.40
CA SER A 197 17.12 8.87 6.90
C SER A 197 16.54 7.52 7.24
N ILE A 198 17.14 6.39 6.80
CA ILE A 198 16.71 5.04 7.22
C ILE A 198 16.74 4.94 8.75
N VAL A 199 17.73 5.52 9.40
CA VAL A 199 17.76 5.58 10.88
C VAL A 199 16.56 6.37 11.40
N GLN A 200 16.24 7.52 10.81
CA GLN A 200 15.06 8.32 11.18
C GLN A 200 13.75 7.62 10.77
N TRP A 201 13.73 6.97 9.61
CA TRP A 201 12.61 6.15 9.16
C TRP A 201 12.36 4.95 10.09
N VAL A 202 13.41 4.27 10.52
CA VAL A 202 13.33 3.18 11.52
C VAL A 202 12.82 3.73 12.85
N LEU A 203 13.34 4.88 13.30
CA LEU A 203 12.87 5.53 14.53
C LEU A 203 11.41 5.97 14.42
N ASN A 204 11.00 6.57 13.32
CA ASN A 204 9.59 6.94 13.06
C ASN A 204 8.70 5.71 12.88
N SER A 205 9.25 4.61 12.37
CA SER A 205 8.56 3.34 12.18
C SER A 205 8.55 2.48 13.44
N ILE A 206 9.28 2.84 14.50
CA ILE A 206 9.27 2.11 15.78
C ILE A 206 7.83 1.97 16.31
N VAL A 207 7.04 3.05 16.25
CA VAL A 207 5.64 3.00 16.68
C VAL A 207 4.87 1.99 15.84
N ALA A 208 5.03 2.02 14.51
CA ALA A 208 4.38 1.07 13.61
C ALA A 208 4.84 -0.38 13.86
N LEU A 209 6.14 -0.60 14.10
CA LEU A 209 6.69 -1.91 14.46
C LEU A 209 6.15 -2.40 15.79
N ILE A 210 6.12 -1.55 16.82
CA ILE A 210 5.55 -1.88 18.13
C ILE A 210 4.08 -2.26 17.98
N VAL A 211 3.28 -1.42 17.30
CA VAL A 211 1.87 -1.68 17.01
C VAL A 211 1.69 -3.01 16.28
N SER A 212 2.52 -3.27 15.28
CA SER A 212 2.50 -4.52 14.51
C SER A 212 2.80 -5.74 15.40
N ILE A 213 3.82 -5.64 16.27
CA ILE A 213 4.17 -6.71 17.22
C ILE A 213 3.01 -6.95 18.21
N TYR A 214 2.39 -5.89 18.73
CA TYR A 214 1.23 -6.02 19.62
C TYR A 214 0.05 -6.69 18.91
N ILE A 215 -0.30 -6.28 17.70
CA ILE A 215 -1.38 -6.87 16.88
C ILE A 215 -1.11 -8.36 16.65
N LEU A 216 0.12 -8.73 16.33
CA LEU A 216 0.51 -10.11 16.06
C LEU A 216 0.62 -10.95 17.33
N GLY A 217 1.11 -10.36 18.41
CA GLY A 217 1.22 -11.01 19.71
C GLY A 217 -0.14 -11.32 20.33
N ASP A 218 -1.04 -10.35 20.34
CA ASP A 218 -2.40 -10.48 20.90
C ASP A 218 -3.50 -10.59 19.84
N LYS A 219 -3.25 -11.33 18.77
CA LYS A 219 -4.26 -11.59 17.73
C LYS A 219 -5.56 -12.17 18.26
N LYS A 220 -5.50 -12.97 19.35
CA LYS A 220 -6.70 -13.56 19.96
C LYS A 220 -7.53 -12.53 20.69
N GLY A 221 -6.90 -11.64 21.48
CA GLY A 221 -7.54 -10.55 22.19
C GLY A 221 -8.18 -9.58 21.22
N LEU A 222 -7.45 -9.18 20.16
CA LEU A 222 -7.96 -8.30 19.13
C LEU A 222 -9.17 -8.88 18.39
N LYS A 223 -9.13 -10.17 18.02
CA LYS A 223 -10.29 -10.85 17.44
C LYS A 223 -11.49 -10.91 18.40
N LYS A 224 -11.24 -11.12 19.71
CA LYS A 224 -12.28 -11.08 20.73
C LYS A 224 -12.89 -9.70 20.84
N LEU A 225 -12.08 -8.65 20.85
CA LEU A 225 -12.51 -7.25 20.91
C LEU A 225 -13.37 -6.89 19.69
N ILE A 226 -12.94 -7.24 18.47
CA ILE A 226 -13.74 -7.04 17.24
C ILE A 226 -15.07 -7.78 17.33
N LYS A 227 -15.09 -9.02 17.84
CA LYS A 227 -16.35 -9.74 18.07
C LYS A 227 -17.24 -9.02 19.08
N ILE A 228 -16.70 -8.56 20.22
CA ILE A 228 -17.48 -7.82 21.23
C ILE A 228 -18.11 -6.57 20.62
N ILE A 229 -17.35 -5.81 19.83
CA ILE A 229 -17.86 -4.62 19.13
C ILE A 229 -18.99 -5.02 18.17
N LEU A 230 -18.81 -6.08 17.38
CA LEU A 230 -19.88 -6.56 16.49
C LEU A 230 -21.13 -6.96 17.25
N TYR A 231 -21.00 -7.74 18.34
CA TYR A 231 -22.14 -8.13 19.17
C TYR A 231 -22.84 -6.94 19.86
N SER A 232 -22.12 -5.82 20.08
CA SER A 232 -22.69 -4.62 20.71
C SER A 232 -23.48 -3.74 19.72
N PHE A 233 -23.10 -3.72 18.43
CA PHE A 233 -23.68 -2.79 17.45
C PHE A 233 -24.49 -3.48 16.34
N VAL A 234 -24.31 -4.79 16.13
CA VAL A 234 -24.97 -5.55 15.06
C VAL A 234 -26.01 -6.49 15.66
N PRO A 235 -27.25 -6.52 15.14
CA PRO A 235 -28.27 -7.50 15.56
C PRO A 235 -27.75 -8.93 15.38
N GLU A 236 -28.16 -9.83 16.28
CA GLU A 236 -27.66 -11.23 16.32
C GLU A 236 -27.79 -11.95 14.98
N GLU A 237 -28.86 -11.72 14.25
CA GLU A 237 -29.14 -12.30 12.93
C GLU A 237 -28.04 -12.02 11.88
N TYR A 238 -27.35 -10.87 11.99
CA TYR A 238 -26.34 -10.43 11.01
C TYR A 238 -24.89 -10.64 11.46
N ILE A 239 -24.66 -11.12 12.68
CA ILE A 239 -23.31 -11.22 13.28
C ILE A 239 -22.42 -12.19 12.51
N GLU A 240 -22.92 -13.41 12.21
CA GLU A 240 -22.13 -14.42 11.50
C GLU A 240 -21.75 -13.95 10.09
N GLY A 241 -22.70 -13.35 9.37
CA GLY A 241 -22.46 -12.74 8.08
C GLY A 241 -21.42 -11.63 8.15
N SER A 242 -21.49 -10.77 9.17
CA SER A 242 -20.52 -9.68 9.36
C SER A 242 -19.10 -10.20 9.67
N ILE A 243 -18.98 -11.26 10.46
CA ILE A 243 -17.69 -11.93 10.73
C ILE A 243 -17.12 -12.54 9.46
N GLN A 244 -17.96 -13.17 8.64
CA GLN A 244 -17.53 -13.75 7.36
C GLN A 244 -17.03 -12.67 6.39
N VAL A 245 -17.75 -11.55 6.27
CA VAL A 245 -17.34 -10.40 5.46
C VAL A 245 -16.00 -9.85 5.91
N LEU A 246 -15.78 -9.62 7.22
CA LEU A 246 -14.51 -9.15 7.74
C LEU A 246 -13.37 -10.14 7.48
N ARG A 247 -13.64 -11.43 7.56
CA ARG A 247 -12.64 -12.47 7.25
C ARG A 247 -12.27 -12.42 5.78
N GLU A 248 -13.25 -12.27 4.88
CA GLU A 248 -13.01 -12.23 3.45
C GLU A 248 -12.27 -10.95 3.04
N CYS A 249 -12.64 -9.78 3.57
CA CYS A 249 -11.88 -8.55 3.40
C CYS A 249 -10.40 -8.70 3.82
N ASN A 250 -10.16 -9.34 4.97
CA ASN A 250 -8.79 -9.61 5.42
C ASN A 250 -8.05 -10.58 4.48
N ASN A 251 -8.74 -11.60 3.96
CA ASN A 251 -8.15 -12.57 3.03
C ASN A 251 -7.78 -11.91 1.70
N ILE A 252 -8.70 -11.14 1.11
CA ILE A 252 -8.46 -10.38 -0.13
C ILE A 252 -7.22 -9.49 0.03
N PHE A 253 -7.19 -8.70 1.11
CA PHE A 253 -6.08 -7.80 1.36
C PHE A 253 -4.75 -8.53 1.55
N THR A 254 -4.71 -9.51 2.46
CA THR A 254 -3.48 -10.24 2.80
C THR A 254 -2.96 -11.05 1.61
N ASN A 255 -3.85 -11.75 0.91
CA ASN A 255 -3.45 -12.54 -0.25
C ASN A 255 -2.88 -11.65 -1.36
N PHE A 256 -3.53 -10.52 -1.66
CA PHE A 256 -2.99 -9.57 -2.64
C PHE A 256 -1.61 -9.06 -2.24
N MET A 257 -1.45 -8.58 -1.00
CA MET A 257 -0.19 -8.00 -0.51
C MET A 257 0.96 -9.00 -0.57
N VAL A 258 0.73 -10.23 -0.08
CA VAL A 258 1.75 -11.27 -0.05
C VAL A 258 2.08 -11.77 -1.46
N SER A 259 1.05 -12.02 -2.27
CA SER A 259 1.24 -12.49 -3.65
C SER A 259 1.99 -11.46 -4.49
N LYS A 260 1.62 -10.18 -4.39
CA LYS A 260 2.27 -9.13 -5.17
C LYS A 260 3.69 -8.82 -4.72
N ALA A 261 3.96 -8.89 -3.41
CA ALA A 261 5.32 -8.77 -2.89
C ALA A 261 6.23 -9.93 -3.37
N LEU A 262 5.74 -11.17 -3.35
CA LEU A 262 6.46 -12.33 -3.88
C LEU A 262 6.67 -12.24 -5.38
N ASP A 263 5.64 -11.86 -6.12
CA ASP A 263 5.66 -11.63 -7.56
C ASP A 263 6.78 -10.64 -7.95
N SER A 264 6.74 -9.46 -7.34
CA SER A 264 7.73 -8.40 -7.57
C SER A 264 9.16 -8.82 -7.22
N LEU A 265 9.33 -9.57 -6.14
CA LEU A 265 10.62 -10.11 -5.76
C LEU A 265 11.14 -11.12 -6.79
N ILE A 266 10.30 -12.03 -7.25
CA ILE A 266 10.67 -13.04 -8.25
C ILE A 266 11.02 -12.35 -9.58
N ILE A 267 10.20 -11.41 -10.04
CA ILE A 267 10.45 -10.66 -11.28
C ILE A 267 11.74 -9.84 -11.20
N GLY A 268 11.99 -9.17 -10.08
CA GLY A 268 13.25 -8.45 -9.85
C GLY A 268 14.46 -9.37 -9.88
N CYS A 269 14.38 -10.53 -9.21
CA CYS A 269 15.46 -11.53 -9.23
C CYS A 269 15.68 -12.13 -10.62
N LEU A 270 14.62 -12.48 -11.35
CA LEU A 270 14.72 -13.00 -12.72
C LEU A 270 15.30 -11.95 -13.66
N CYS A 271 14.86 -10.70 -13.56
CA CYS A 271 15.42 -9.59 -14.33
C CYS A 271 16.93 -9.45 -14.08
N PHE A 272 17.37 -9.48 -12.82
CA PHE A 272 18.78 -9.44 -12.46
C PHE A 272 19.57 -10.60 -13.05
N VAL A 273 19.08 -11.83 -12.93
CA VAL A 273 19.72 -13.04 -13.46
C VAL A 273 19.85 -12.97 -14.97
N PHE A 274 18.78 -12.63 -15.68
CA PHE A 274 18.83 -12.53 -17.15
C PHE A 274 19.72 -11.39 -17.62
N MET A 275 19.65 -10.21 -17.01
CA MET A 275 20.56 -9.11 -17.34
C MET A 275 22.04 -9.50 -17.14
N THR A 276 22.34 -10.26 -16.09
CA THR A 276 23.70 -10.76 -15.83
C THR A 276 24.12 -11.80 -16.85
N ILE A 277 23.25 -12.76 -17.21
CA ILE A 277 23.53 -13.79 -18.22
C ILE A 277 23.80 -13.14 -19.59
N PHE A 278 22.99 -12.15 -19.98
CA PHE A 278 23.15 -11.44 -21.25
C PHE A 278 24.22 -10.32 -21.20
N SER A 279 24.98 -10.22 -20.11
CA SER A 279 26.02 -9.20 -19.90
C SER A 279 25.52 -7.78 -20.20
N LEU A 280 24.29 -7.47 -19.76
CA LEU A 280 23.70 -6.15 -19.87
C LEU A 280 24.23 -5.25 -18.74
N ASP A 281 24.55 -3.99 -19.09
CA ASP A 281 25.09 -3.03 -18.15
C ASP A 281 24.02 -2.62 -17.10
N TYR A 282 24.48 -2.18 -15.93
CA TYR A 282 23.60 -1.68 -14.83
C TYR A 282 22.55 -2.69 -14.34
N ALA A 283 22.83 -3.99 -14.40
CA ALA A 283 21.89 -5.07 -14.07
C ALA A 283 21.26 -4.91 -12.69
N VAL A 284 22.05 -4.57 -11.67
CA VAL A 284 21.54 -4.38 -10.29
C VAL A 284 20.59 -3.18 -10.23
N LEU A 285 20.97 -2.05 -10.78
CA LEU A 285 20.15 -0.84 -10.77
C LEU A 285 18.79 -1.07 -11.46
N ILE A 286 18.85 -1.59 -12.69
CA ILE A 286 17.64 -1.76 -13.51
C ILE A 286 16.73 -2.83 -12.92
N SER A 287 17.27 -3.96 -12.46
CA SER A 287 16.46 -5.04 -11.87
C SER A 287 15.76 -4.63 -10.57
N ILE A 288 16.39 -3.79 -9.76
CA ILE A 288 15.78 -3.23 -8.55
C ILE A 288 14.63 -2.31 -8.92
N VAL A 289 14.84 -1.40 -9.89
CA VAL A 289 13.78 -0.50 -10.36
C VAL A 289 12.62 -1.32 -10.93
N VAL A 290 12.88 -2.31 -11.79
CA VAL A 290 11.85 -3.21 -12.32
C VAL A 290 11.13 -3.96 -11.22
N GLY A 291 11.83 -4.55 -10.25
CA GLY A 291 11.24 -5.28 -9.14
C GLY A 291 10.35 -4.40 -8.27
N ILE A 292 10.82 -3.21 -7.87
CA ILE A 292 10.03 -2.29 -7.03
C ILE A 292 8.80 -1.78 -7.79
N THR A 293 8.98 -1.35 -9.02
CA THR A 293 7.85 -0.83 -9.82
C THR A 293 6.83 -1.90 -10.16
N ASN A 294 7.25 -3.17 -10.30
CA ASN A 294 6.34 -4.30 -10.53
C ASN A 294 5.32 -4.50 -9.41
N MET A 295 5.52 -3.91 -8.23
CA MET A 295 4.49 -3.89 -7.18
C MET A 295 3.21 -3.16 -7.62
N ILE A 296 3.28 -2.26 -8.61
CA ILE A 296 2.13 -1.55 -9.16
C ILE A 296 1.58 -2.38 -10.33
N PRO A 297 0.37 -2.98 -10.21
CA PRO A 297 -0.19 -3.78 -11.28
C PRO A 297 -0.37 -2.99 -12.58
N TYR A 298 -0.13 -3.62 -13.71
CA TYR A 298 -0.20 -3.09 -15.09
C TYR A 298 0.81 -1.97 -15.41
N PHE A 299 0.97 -0.97 -14.55
CA PHE A 299 1.85 0.18 -14.81
C PHE A 299 3.31 -0.08 -14.39
N GLY A 300 3.51 -0.93 -13.39
CA GLY A 300 4.83 -1.21 -12.84
C GLY A 300 5.86 -1.66 -13.87
N PRO A 301 5.55 -2.65 -14.72
CA PRO A 301 6.44 -3.11 -15.76
C PRO A 301 6.92 -2.00 -16.70
N PHE A 302 6.01 -1.11 -17.12
CA PHE A 302 6.35 0.00 -18.01
C PHE A 302 7.19 1.07 -17.30
N ILE A 303 6.80 1.42 -16.07
CA ILE A 303 7.53 2.40 -15.25
C ILE A 303 8.98 1.92 -14.99
N GLY A 304 9.19 0.61 -14.82
CA GLY A 304 10.52 0.03 -14.62
C GLY A 304 11.31 -0.17 -15.90
N ALA A 305 10.64 -0.59 -16.99
CA ALA A 305 11.31 -0.88 -18.26
C ALA A 305 11.78 0.38 -18.99
N ILE A 306 11.00 1.48 -18.96
CA ILE A 306 11.34 2.72 -19.68
C ILE A 306 12.70 3.29 -19.24
N PRO A 307 12.97 3.54 -17.94
CA PRO A 307 14.28 4.02 -17.51
C PRO A 307 15.42 3.05 -17.87
N GLY A 308 15.21 1.75 -17.69
CA GLY A 308 16.19 0.73 -18.03
C GLY A 308 16.52 0.72 -19.52
N PHE A 309 15.50 0.78 -20.38
CA PHE A 309 15.69 0.90 -21.83
C PHE A 309 16.46 2.15 -22.21
N LEU A 310 16.10 3.33 -21.68
CA LEU A 310 16.75 4.60 -21.98
C LEU A 310 18.23 4.59 -21.53
N ILE A 311 18.53 4.07 -20.35
CA ILE A 311 19.90 3.94 -19.85
C ILE A 311 20.72 3.07 -20.80
N LEU A 312 20.22 1.89 -21.17
CA LEU A 312 20.91 0.97 -22.06
C LEU A 312 21.02 1.51 -23.50
N LEU A 313 20.02 2.22 -24.00
CA LEU A 313 20.02 2.83 -25.32
C LEU A 313 21.19 3.81 -25.49
N ILE A 314 21.48 4.57 -24.44
CA ILE A 314 22.59 5.52 -24.43
C ILE A 314 23.93 4.80 -24.44
N VAL A 315 24.05 3.69 -23.71
CA VAL A 315 25.32 2.93 -23.61
C VAL A 315 25.58 2.10 -24.86
N ASN A 316 24.60 1.34 -25.29
CA ASN A 316 24.65 0.47 -26.46
C ASN A 316 23.25 0.16 -27.00
N PRO A 317 22.88 0.67 -28.20
CA PRO A 317 21.58 0.45 -28.80
C PRO A 317 21.21 -1.03 -28.98
N TRP A 318 22.17 -1.90 -29.28
CA TRP A 318 21.92 -3.34 -29.43
C TRP A 318 21.62 -4.01 -28.09
N LYS A 319 22.29 -3.61 -27.02
CA LYS A 319 21.99 -4.07 -25.66
C LYS A 319 20.61 -3.61 -25.19
N SER A 320 20.20 -2.38 -25.56
CA SER A 320 18.86 -1.88 -25.22
C SER A 320 17.76 -2.65 -25.95
N LEU A 321 17.95 -3.03 -27.22
CA LEU A 321 17.03 -3.87 -27.94
C LEU A 321 16.93 -5.28 -27.32
N GLY A 322 18.07 -5.86 -26.94
CA GLY A 322 18.12 -7.13 -26.20
C GLY A 322 17.38 -7.06 -24.87
N PHE A 323 17.53 -5.98 -24.11
CA PHE A 323 16.80 -5.72 -22.89
C PHE A 323 15.28 -5.61 -23.12
N LEU A 324 14.87 -4.89 -24.17
CA LEU A 324 13.45 -4.72 -24.51
C LEU A 324 12.80 -6.08 -24.80
N ILE A 325 13.45 -6.94 -25.59
CA ILE A 325 12.97 -8.29 -25.87
C ILE A 325 12.91 -9.13 -24.59
N MET A 326 13.98 -9.09 -23.80
CA MET A 326 14.05 -9.80 -22.52
C MET A 326 12.93 -9.38 -21.56
N ILE A 327 12.71 -8.07 -21.38
CA ILE A 327 11.70 -7.57 -20.47
C ILE A 327 10.27 -7.90 -20.95
N LEU A 328 10.02 -7.87 -22.27
CA LEU A 328 8.74 -8.30 -22.83
C LEU A 328 8.47 -9.77 -22.56
N ILE A 329 9.46 -10.65 -22.75
CA ILE A 329 9.34 -12.08 -22.42
C ILE A 329 9.07 -12.25 -20.92
N LEU A 330 9.80 -11.52 -20.08
CA LEU A 330 9.62 -11.59 -18.63
C LEU A 330 8.22 -11.12 -18.22
N GLN A 331 7.67 -10.08 -18.86
CA GLN A 331 6.31 -9.61 -18.61
C GLN A 331 5.23 -10.59 -19.10
N GLN A 332 5.46 -11.29 -20.21
CA GLN A 332 4.56 -12.35 -20.65
C GLN A 332 4.58 -13.53 -19.67
N PHE A 333 5.75 -13.89 -19.15
CA PHE A 333 5.86 -14.89 -18.10
C PHE A 333 5.13 -14.48 -16.82
N ASP A 334 5.28 -13.22 -16.40
CA ASP A 334 4.54 -12.66 -15.26
C ASP A 334 3.02 -12.74 -15.49
N GLY A 335 2.53 -12.17 -16.58
CA GLY A 335 1.10 -12.05 -16.87
C GLY A 335 0.39 -13.38 -17.10
N LEU A 336 1.05 -14.35 -17.78
CA LEU A 336 0.43 -15.62 -18.16
C LEU A 336 0.64 -16.74 -17.14
N TYR A 337 1.72 -16.72 -16.39
CA TYR A 337 2.07 -17.82 -15.48
C TYR A 337 2.20 -17.40 -14.03
N LEU A 338 3.08 -16.43 -13.73
CA LEU A 338 3.43 -16.10 -12.36
C LEU A 338 2.27 -15.39 -11.63
N GLY A 339 1.68 -14.39 -12.26
CA GLY A 339 0.55 -13.64 -11.73
C GLY A 339 -0.65 -14.54 -11.40
N PRO A 340 -1.19 -15.31 -12.35
CA PRO A 340 -2.30 -16.24 -12.08
C PRO A 340 -1.95 -17.29 -11.01
N LYS A 341 -0.72 -17.79 -10.98
CA LYS A 341 -0.29 -18.80 -10.02
C LYS A 341 -0.17 -18.25 -8.60
N LEU A 342 0.31 -17.02 -8.44
CA LEU A 342 0.50 -16.38 -7.12
C LEU A 342 -0.78 -15.71 -6.60
N MET A 343 -1.51 -15.01 -7.46
CA MET A 343 -2.70 -14.27 -7.07
C MET A 343 -3.97 -15.12 -7.10
N GLY A 344 -4.04 -16.15 -7.99
CA GLY A 344 -5.24 -16.95 -8.18
C GLY A 344 -6.46 -16.06 -8.47
N ASN A 345 -7.62 -16.45 -7.94
CA ASN A 345 -8.86 -15.68 -8.03
C ASN A 345 -8.99 -14.60 -6.93
N SER A 346 -7.90 -14.30 -6.21
CA SER A 346 -7.94 -13.50 -4.98
C SER A 346 -8.39 -12.06 -5.18
N VAL A 347 -8.30 -11.52 -6.39
CA VAL A 347 -8.69 -10.11 -6.65
C VAL A 347 -10.08 -10.02 -7.27
N GLY A 348 -10.49 -10.99 -8.10
CA GLY A 348 -11.84 -11.09 -8.68
C GLY A 348 -12.37 -9.85 -9.39
N MET A 349 -11.52 -8.85 -9.63
CA MET A 349 -11.91 -7.57 -10.24
C MET A 349 -11.65 -7.56 -11.74
N LYS A 350 -12.58 -6.94 -12.49
CA LYS A 350 -12.34 -6.60 -13.90
C LYS A 350 -11.20 -5.58 -14.01
N PRO A 351 -10.36 -5.62 -15.08
CA PRO A 351 -9.22 -4.71 -15.27
C PRO A 351 -9.55 -3.23 -15.14
N LEU A 352 -10.74 -2.83 -15.57
CA LEU A 352 -11.23 -1.45 -15.45
C LEU A 352 -11.20 -0.94 -14.00
N TRP A 353 -11.68 -1.75 -13.05
CA TRP A 353 -11.71 -1.37 -11.63
C TRP A 353 -10.31 -1.26 -11.03
N ILE A 354 -9.36 -2.06 -11.51
CA ILE A 354 -7.96 -1.97 -11.08
C ILE A 354 -7.36 -0.64 -11.55
N ILE A 355 -7.57 -0.27 -12.82
CA ILE A 355 -7.07 1.01 -13.37
C ILE A 355 -7.67 2.20 -12.62
N ILE A 356 -8.98 2.20 -12.38
CA ILE A 356 -9.65 3.24 -11.58
C ILE A 356 -9.02 3.33 -10.18
N SER A 357 -8.86 2.19 -9.50
CA SER A 357 -8.28 2.14 -8.16
C SER A 357 -6.88 2.73 -8.14
N ILE A 358 -6.00 2.33 -9.06
CA ILE A 358 -4.62 2.82 -9.14
C ILE A 358 -4.60 4.33 -9.41
N THR A 359 -5.44 4.81 -10.33
CA THR A 359 -5.49 6.24 -10.68
C THR A 359 -5.94 7.09 -9.49
N LEU A 360 -6.98 6.67 -8.78
CA LEU A 360 -7.48 7.35 -7.58
C LEU A 360 -6.46 7.27 -6.44
N GLY A 361 -5.92 6.08 -6.19
CA GLY A 361 -4.92 5.87 -5.14
C GLY A 361 -3.65 6.67 -5.36
N GLY A 362 -3.20 6.77 -6.61
CA GLY A 362 -2.04 7.57 -7.00
C GLY A 362 -2.21 9.05 -6.68
N LYS A 363 -3.40 9.62 -6.93
CA LYS A 363 -3.71 11.01 -6.58
C LYS A 363 -3.78 11.26 -5.08
N ILE A 364 -4.19 10.26 -4.29
CA ILE A 364 -4.39 10.40 -2.83
C ILE A 364 -3.07 10.25 -2.07
N ALA A 365 -2.28 9.24 -2.38
CA ALA A 365 -1.10 8.86 -1.59
C ALA A 365 0.13 8.47 -2.44
N GLY A 366 0.20 8.95 -3.70
CA GLY A 366 1.33 8.68 -4.59
C GLY A 366 1.53 7.19 -4.87
N VAL A 367 2.79 6.77 -4.95
CA VAL A 367 3.17 5.38 -5.26
C VAL A 367 2.59 4.37 -4.25
N LEU A 368 2.62 4.69 -2.95
CA LEU A 368 2.00 3.85 -1.91
C LEU A 368 0.49 3.73 -2.12
N GLY A 369 -0.15 4.84 -2.52
CA GLY A 369 -1.57 4.83 -2.84
C GLY A 369 -1.89 3.97 -4.06
N MET A 370 -1.09 4.00 -5.12
CA MET A 370 -1.25 3.13 -6.29
C MET A 370 -1.22 1.65 -5.89
N PHE A 371 -0.31 1.26 -5.03
CA PHE A 371 -0.16 -0.11 -4.57
C PHE A 371 -1.32 -0.56 -3.66
N LEU A 372 -1.66 0.24 -2.65
CA LEU A 372 -2.68 -0.10 -1.65
C LEU A 372 -4.11 0.02 -2.19
N SER A 373 -4.34 0.83 -3.21
CA SER A 373 -5.68 1.06 -3.75
C SER A 373 -6.29 -0.19 -4.41
N VAL A 374 -5.46 -1.08 -4.95
CA VAL A 374 -5.97 -2.30 -5.62
C VAL A 374 -6.66 -3.24 -4.64
N PRO A 375 -6.06 -3.66 -3.52
CA PRO A 375 -6.76 -4.51 -2.55
C PRO A 375 -7.93 -3.77 -1.88
N ILE A 376 -7.82 -2.45 -1.67
CA ILE A 376 -8.94 -1.65 -1.16
C ILE A 376 -10.09 -1.63 -2.17
N GLY A 377 -9.80 -1.41 -3.45
CA GLY A 377 -10.78 -1.49 -4.54
C GLY A 377 -11.44 -2.86 -4.65
N ALA A 378 -10.67 -3.94 -4.50
CA ALA A 378 -11.20 -5.31 -4.48
C ALA A 378 -12.19 -5.53 -3.33
N ILE A 379 -11.87 -5.03 -2.14
CA ILE A 379 -12.76 -5.07 -0.99
C ILE A 379 -14.04 -4.26 -1.27
N LEU A 380 -13.92 -3.06 -1.84
CA LEU A 380 -15.08 -2.24 -2.18
C LEU A 380 -15.99 -2.94 -3.20
N VAL A 381 -15.42 -3.51 -4.26
CA VAL A 381 -16.18 -4.29 -5.26
C VAL A 381 -16.84 -5.52 -4.63
N TYR A 382 -16.15 -6.23 -3.75
CA TYR A 382 -16.71 -7.34 -3.00
C TYR A 382 -17.92 -6.92 -2.15
N LEU A 383 -17.78 -5.82 -1.40
CA LEU A 383 -18.87 -5.28 -0.57
C LEU A 383 -20.06 -4.80 -1.40
N LEU A 384 -19.79 -4.13 -2.54
CA LEU A 384 -20.84 -3.71 -3.48
C LEU A 384 -21.58 -4.89 -4.07
N ASN A 385 -20.88 -5.95 -4.51
CA ASN A 385 -21.52 -7.17 -5.00
C ASN A 385 -22.40 -7.81 -3.93
N LEU A 386 -21.90 -7.90 -2.70
CA LEU A 386 -22.67 -8.45 -1.59
C LEU A 386 -23.95 -7.63 -1.27
N LEU A 387 -23.88 -6.31 -1.37
CA LEU A 387 -25.03 -5.44 -1.23
C LEU A 387 -26.04 -5.63 -2.37
N ILE A 388 -25.55 -5.70 -3.62
CA ILE A 388 -26.39 -5.94 -4.80
C ILE A 388 -27.10 -7.28 -4.69
N ASP A 389 -26.36 -8.34 -4.35
CA ASP A 389 -26.93 -9.69 -4.21
C ASP A 389 -28.03 -9.73 -3.13
N ARG A 390 -27.83 -9.04 -1.99
CA ARG A 390 -28.88 -8.92 -0.95
C ARG A 390 -30.11 -8.17 -1.43
N ILE A 391 -29.93 -7.11 -2.24
CA ILE A 391 -31.04 -6.31 -2.78
C ILE A 391 -31.82 -7.13 -3.82
N LEU A 392 -31.11 -7.86 -4.70
CA LEU A 392 -31.72 -8.70 -5.72
C LEU A 392 -32.53 -9.87 -5.10
N GLN A 393 -31.95 -10.52 -4.07
CA GLN A 393 -32.65 -11.57 -3.31
C GLN A 393 -33.95 -11.05 -2.66
N LYS A 394 -33.93 -9.84 -2.09
CA LYS A 394 -35.16 -9.21 -1.55
C LYS A 394 -36.22 -8.93 -2.61
N LYS A 395 -35.80 -8.75 -3.88
CA LYS A 395 -36.68 -8.50 -5.02
C LYS A 395 -37.05 -9.78 -5.77
N ASN A 396 -36.59 -10.97 -5.35
CA ASN A 396 -36.74 -12.25 -6.03
C ASN A 396 -36.25 -12.22 -7.51
N ILE A 397 -35.20 -11.43 -7.78
CA ILE A 397 -34.58 -11.32 -9.10
C ILE A 397 -33.29 -12.14 -9.10
N ASP A 398 -33.18 -13.08 -10.05
CA ASP A 398 -31.96 -13.84 -10.22
C ASP A 398 -30.96 -13.05 -11.06
N ARG A 399 -29.70 -13.00 -10.60
CA ARG A 399 -28.62 -12.25 -11.26
C ARG A 399 -28.23 -12.83 -12.62
N GLU A 400 -28.50 -14.12 -12.84
CA GLU A 400 -28.21 -14.79 -14.12
C GLU A 400 -29.16 -14.37 -15.26
N HIS A 401 -30.27 -13.70 -14.93
CA HIS A 401 -31.25 -13.20 -15.89
C HIS A 401 -31.07 -11.71 -16.24
N ILE A 402 -30.04 -11.03 -15.72
CA ILE A 402 -29.69 -9.63 -16.02
C ILE A 402 -28.37 -9.57 -16.79
#